data_11f7d9cb91f111b0dc29588980b30f3f
#
_entry.id   11f7d9cb91f111b0dc29588980b30f3f
#
_cell.length_a   1.000
_cell.length_b   1.000
_cell.length_c   1.000
_cell.angle_alpha   90.00
_cell.angle_beta   90.00
_cell.angle_gamma   90.00
#
_symmetry.space_group_name_H-M   'P 1'
#
loop_
_entity.id
_entity.type
_entity.pdbx_description
1 polymer ?
#
loop_
_entity_poly.entity_id
_entity_poly.type
_entity_poly.pdbx_seq_one_letter_code
_entity_poly.pdbx_strand_id
1 'polypeptide(L)'
;HWAFPLYSSRMKFIPQIFLSLALTLSAAEPKAFINGTGPGWRAMTEADFTNVNCKPDTWTFGKDGLIQCTGKPVGVIRTKKQVTNLELVVQWRHLKHAGNSGVFLWAMPKSIENLEAGKGRLPAGIEVQVLDLGYETNWEKGKGKPSDWFTSHGDVFPTGGARMKAFTPEITYTRKDGSKYTVGKPKNSRSFPTQRLTNGVGKWNHYYIRAINGEVRLWVNGVEVSGGSDCKPATGYLCLESEGSPIEFKDL
;
A
#
# COMPACT_ATOMS: atom_id res chain seq x y z
N HIS A 1 55.11 72.48 -15.13
CA HIS A 1 53.81 71.83 -15.33
C HIS A 1 54.02 70.42 -15.88
N TRP A 2 53.91 69.47 -15.00
CA TRP A 2 53.90 68.03 -15.38
C TRP A 2 52.55 67.46 -15.18
N ALA A 3 51.83 67.07 -16.27
CA ALA A 3 50.58 66.36 -16.24
C ALA A 3 50.81 64.85 -16.27
N PHE A 4 50.25 64.09 -15.30
CA PHE A 4 50.24 62.62 -15.29
C PHE A 4 48.94 62.10 -15.94
N PRO A 5 49.03 61.08 -16.80
CA PRO A 5 47.80 60.51 -17.34
C PRO A 5 47.15 59.49 -16.33
N LEU A 6 45.86 59.67 -16.10
CA LEU A 6 45.02 58.74 -15.34
C LEU A 6 44.75 57.45 -16.13
N TYR A 7 45.32 56.37 -15.65
CA TYR A 7 45.04 55.01 -16.21
C TYR A 7 43.77 54.48 -15.59
N SER A 8 42.67 54.42 -16.38
CA SER A 8 41.41 53.83 -15.98
C SER A 8 41.39 52.33 -16.28
N SER A 9 41.61 51.47 -15.29
CA SER A 9 41.49 50.03 -15.45
C SER A 9 39.99 49.64 -15.30
N ARG A 10 39.35 49.30 -16.40
CA ARG A 10 38.02 48.66 -16.39
C ARG A 10 38.18 47.22 -16.01
N MET A 11 37.80 46.84 -14.78
CA MET A 11 37.59 45.47 -14.37
C MET A 11 36.39 44.88 -15.13
N LYS A 12 36.65 43.86 -15.96
CA LYS A 12 35.61 43.06 -16.61
C LYS A 12 35.08 42.06 -15.58
N PHE A 13 33.85 42.24 -15.10
CA PHE A 13 33.15 41.23 -14.36
C PHE A 13 32.75 40.09 -15.30
N ILE A 14 33.30 38.92 -15.10
CA ILE A 14 32.83 37.67 -15.73
C ILE A 14 31.78 37.07 -14.79
N PRO A 15 30.49 36.94 -15.18
CA PRO A 15 29.51 36.28 -14.35
C PRO A 15 29.85 34.79 -14.29
N GLN A 16 30.19 34.30 -13.11
CA GLN A 16 30.26 32.87 -12.86
C GLN A 16 28.81 32.32 -12.82
N ILE A 17 28.45 31.60 -13.87
CA ILE A 17 27.20 30.83 -13.91
C ILE A 17 27.42 29.61 -13.02
N PHE A 18 26.89 29.63 -11.80
CA PHE A 18 26.77 28.44 -10.97
C PHE A 18 25.67 27.54 -11.55
N LEU A 19 26.07 26.53 -12.29
CA LEU A 19 25.19 25.46 -12.73
C LEU A 19 24.95 24.56 -11.51
N SER A 20 23.88 24.81 -10.76
CA SER A 20 23.43 23.92 -9.67
C SER A 20 22.90 22.63 -10.29
N LEU A 21 23.73 21.59 -10.27
CA LEU A 21 23.34 20.23 -10.61
C LEU A 21 22.43 19.73 -9.48
N ALA A 22 21.12 19.83 -9.65
CA ALA A 22 20.17 19.21 -8.75
C ALA A 22 20.28 17.68 -8.92
N LEU A 23 21.03 17.03 -8.04
CA LEU A 23 20.99 15.58 -7.90
C LEU A 23 19.57 15.24 -7.38
N THR A 24 18.69 14.80 -8.26
CA THR A 24 17.48 14.10 -7.85
C THR A 24 17.92 12.76 -7.25
N LEU A 25 17.98 12.68 -5.92
CA LEU A 25 18.05 11.39 -5.25
C LEU A 25 16.75 10.65 -5.60
N SER A 26 16.80 9.78 -6.59
CA SER A 26 15.78 8.77 -6.80
C SER A 26 15.72 7.93 -5.52
N ALA A 27 14.57 7.93 -4.84
CA ALA A 27 14.36 7.02 -3.73
C ALA A 27 14.58 5.60 -4.27
N ALA A 28 15.42 4.82 -3.59
CA ALA A 28 15.68 3.45 -3.99
C ALA A 28 14.36 2.68 -4.07
N GLU A 29 14.16 1.98 -5.18
CA GLU A 29 12.98 1.13 -5.36
C GLU A 29 12.95 0.05 -4.27
N PRO A 30 11.76 -0.30 -3.74
CA PRO A 30 11.64 -1.33 -2.73
C PRO A 30 12.06 -2.68 -3.29
N LYS A 31 12.61 -3.53 -2.44
CA LYS A 31 13.01 -4.89 -2.81
C LYS A 31 11.79 -5.71 -3.21
N ALA A 32 11.87 -6.45 -4.31
CA ALA A 32 10.82 -7.35 -4.78
C ALA A 32 11.25 -8.82 -4.65
N PHE A 33 10.32 -9.71 -4.33
CA PHE A 33 10.47 -11.17 -4.52
C PHE A 33 10.13 -11.55 -5.97
N ILE A 34 8.94 -11.16 -6.42
CA ILE A 34 8.47 -11.22 -7.81
C ILE A 34 8.12 -9.78 -8.19
N ASN A 35 8.60 -9.30 -9.33
CA ASN A 35 8.40 -7.92 -9.78
C ASN A 35 7.28 -7.75 -10.83
N GLY A 36 6.57 -8.83 -11.19
CA GLY A 36 5.46 -8.78 -12.13
C GLY A 36 5.87 -8.57 -13.59
N THR A 37 7.10 -8.90 -13.97
CA THR A 37 7.59 -8.79 -15.35
C THR A 37 7.76 -10.17 -16.00
N GLY A 38 7.75 -10.19 -17.34
CA GLY A 38 7.96 -11.40 -18.12
C GLY A 38 6.66 -12.10 -18.56
N PRO A 39 6.75 -13.28 -19.14
CA PRO A 39 5.59 -14.01 -19.66
C PRO A 39 4.52 -14.29 -18.61
N GLY A 40 3.27 -14.11 -19.00
CA GLY A 40 2.11 -14.34 -18.12
C GLY A 40 1.70 -13.12 -17.28
N TRP A 41 2.54 -12.10 -17.14
CA TRP A 41 2.22 -10.87 -16.47
C TRP A 41 1.66 -9.82 -17.44
N ARG A 42 0.72 -9.02 -16.99
CA ARG A 42 0.24 -7.83 -17.69
C ARG A 42 -0.04 -6.71 -16.71
N ALA A 43 0.19 -5.49 -17.11
CA ALA A 43 -0.23 -4.33 -16.35
C ALA A 43 -1.76 -4.23 -16.34
N MET A 44 -2.32 -3.87 -15.20
CA MET A 44 -3.71 -3.47 -15.06
C MET A 44 -3.85 -1.97 -15.34
N THR A 45 -4.96 -1.61 -15.97
CA THR A 45 -5.24 -0.23 -16.38
C THR A 45 -6.62 0.19 -15.90
N GLU A 46 -6.99 1.45 -16.08
CA GLU A 46 -8.34 1.94 -15.80
C GLU A 46 -9.43 1.06 -16.45
N ALA A 47 -9.15 0.52 -17.66
CA ALA A 47 -10.07 -0.36 -18.35
C ALA A 47 -10.42 -1.66 -17.60
N ASP A 48 -9.59 -2.09 -16.65
CA ASP A 48 -9.82 -3.28 -15.84
C ASP A 48 -10.77 -3.03 -14.66
N PHE A 49 -10.99 -1.77 -14.28
CA PHE A 49 -11.69 -1.42 -13.05
C PHE A 49 -13.05 -0.76 -13.29
N THR A 50 -13.86 -0.80 -12.25
CA THR A 50 -15.14 -0.11 -12.11
C THR A 50 -15.18 0.54 -10.73
N ASN A 51 -15.58 1.81 -10.67
CA ASN A 51 -15.88 2.51 -9.43
C ASN A 51 -17.16 1.93 -8.83
N VAL A 52 -17.17 1.69 -7.52
CA VAL A 52 -18.33 1.12 -6.82
C VAL A 52 -19.11 2.20 -6.07
N ASN A 53 -18.54 2.76 -5.02
CA ASN A 53 -19.20 3.72 -4.14
C ASN A 53 -18.31 4.94 -3.85
N CYS A 54 -17.40 5.25 -4.74
CA CYS A 54 -16.57 6.44 -4.71
C CYS A 54 -17.09 7.50 -5.70
N LYS A 55 -16.60 8.73 -5.56
CA LYS A 55 -16.84 9.79 -6.54
C LYS A 55 -15.98 9.56 -7.79
N PRO A 56 -16.34 10.16 -8.94
CA PRO A 56 -15.57 10.02 -10.18
C PRO A 56 -14.11 10.46 -10.06
N ASP A 57 -13.84 11.43 -9.20
CA ASP A 57 -12.51 12.02 -8.95
C ASP A 57 -11.74 11.37 -7.78
N THR A 58 -12.32 10.35 -7.15
CA THR A 58 -11.64 9.63 -6.06
C THR A 58 -10.40 8.89 -6.55
N TRP A 59 -10.47 8.34 -7.76
CA TRP A 59 -9.41 7.56 -8.40
C TRP A 59 -9.00 8.21 -9.72
N THR A 60 -7.69 8.37 -9.92
CA THR A 60 -7.11 8.89 -11.16
C THR A 60 -6.04 7.94 -11.66
N PHE A 61 -6.13 7.58 -12.94
CA PHE A 61 -5.15 6.72 -13.62
C PHE A 61 -4.26 7.59 -14.52
N GLY A 62 -2.98 7.69 -14.17
CA GLY A 62 -1.97 8.39 -14.95
C GLY A 62 -1.51 7.57 -16.17
N LYS A 63 -1.00 8.24 -17.19
CA LYS A 63 -0.45 7.60 -18.40
C LYS A 63 0.81 6.78 -18.13
N ASP A 64 1.49 7.06 -17.04
CA ASP A 64 2.69 6.37 -16.53
C ASP A 64 2.35 5.14 -15.67
N GLY A 65 1.06 4.77 -15.58
CA GLY A 65 0.59 3.65 -14.75
C GLY A 65 0.43 4.00 -13.27
N LEU A 66 0.65 5.27 -12.89
CA LEU A 66 0.40 5.72 -11.52
C LEU A 66 -1.11 5.81 -11.26
N ILE A 67 -1.57 5.15 -10.22
CA ILE A 67 -2.95 5.22 -9.75
C ILE A 67 -2.96 6.06 -8.48
N GLN A 68 -3.70 7.17 -8.49
CA GLN A 68 -3.84 8.05 -7.33
C GLN A 68 -5.23 7.91 -6.74
N CYS A 69 -5.31 7.85 -5.42
CA CYS A 69 -6.56 7.82 -4.67
C CYS A 69 -6.57 8.96 -3.65
N THR A 70 -7.65 9.74 -3.62
CA THR A 70 -7.83 10.82 -2.64
C THR A 70 -8.13 10.31 -1.23
N GLY A 71 -8.54 9.04 -1.11
CA GLY A 71 -9.02 8.43 0.13
C GLY A 71 -10.44 8.83 0.53
N LYS A 72 -11.15 9.59 -0.29
CA LYS A 72 -12.51 10.10 0.04
C LYS A 72 -13.42 10.11 -1.20
N PRO A 73 -14.67 9.64 -1.03
CA PRO A 73 -15.25 8.96 0.14
C PRO A 73 -14.58 7.61 0.40
N VAL A 74 -14.91 6.99 1.55
CA VAL A 74 -14.56 5.59 1.79
C VAL A 74 -15.33 4.70 0.81
N GLY A 75 -14.62 3.82 0.14
CA GLY A 75 -15.16 2.94 -0.89
C GLY A 75 -14.08 2.21 -1.64
N VAL A 76 -14.41 1.66 -2.79
CA VAL A 76 -13.47 0.85 -3.59
C VAL A 76 -13.62 1.10 -5.09
N ILE A 77 -12.53 0.82 -5.83
CA ILE A 77 -12.64 0.34 -7.21
C ILE A 77 -12.51 -1.18 -7.22
N ARG A 78 -13.22 -1.85 -8.11
CA ARG A 78 -13.14 -3.30 -8.27
C ARG A 78 -12.77 -3.68 -9.71
N THR A 79 -12.19 -4.84 -9.90
CA THR A 79 -12.05 -5.41 -11.25
C THR A 79 -13.41 -5.64 -11.88
N LYS A 80 -13.52 -5.49 -13.21
CA LYS A 80 -14.74 -5.79 -13.97
C LYS A 80 -15.08 -7.27 -13.95
N LYS A 81 -14.06 -8.13 -13.90
CA LYS A 81 -14.18 -9.59 -13.85
C LYS A 81 -13.83 -10.10 -12.46
N GLN A 82 -14.51 -11.14 -12.03
CA GLN A 82 -14.11 -11.91 -10.88
C GLN A 82 -12.87 -12.72 -11.18
N VAL A 83 -12.06 -12.97 -10.16
CA VAL A 83 -10.84 -13.79 -10.21
C VAL A 83 -10.93 -14.93 -9.21
N THR A 84 -10.42 -16.09 -9.58
CA THR A 84 -10.29 -17.27 -8.70
C THR A 84 -8.85 -17.45 -8.29
N ASN A 85 -7.96 -17.63 -9.25
CA ASN A 85 -6.53 -17.73 -9.03
C ASN A 85 -5.86 -16.50 -9.62
N LEU A 86 -5.04 -15.83 -8.81
CA LEU A 86 -4.26 -14.70 -9.27
C LEU A 86 -2.93 -14.59 -8.53
N GLU A 87 -1.95 -14.06 -9.23
CA GLU A 87 -0.74 -13.49 -8.67
C GLU A 87 -0.77 -11.99 -8.97
N LEU A 88 -0.50 -11.18 -7.98
CA LEU A 88 -0.60 -9.73 -8.06
C LEU A 88 0.70 -9.11 -7.54
N VAL A 89 1.25 -8.19 -8.32
CA VAL A 89 2.25 -7.23 -7.86
C VAL A 89 1.60 -5.87 -7.76
N VAL A 90 1.90 -5.15 -6.70
CA VAL A 90 1.49 -3.76 -6.53
C VAL A 90 2.50 -3.03 -5.65
N GLN A 91 2.94 -1.88 -6.10
CA GLN A 91 3.65 -0.95 -5.23
C GLN A 91 2.67 0.10 -4.72
N TRP A 92 2.85 0.52 -3.47
CA TRP A 92 2.00 1.53 -2.84
C TRP A 92 2.79 2.45 -1.92
N ARG A 93 2.30 3.69 -1.75
CA ARG A 93 2.78 4.61 -0.74
C ARG A 93 1.65 5.52 -0.25
N HIS A 94 1.54 5.68 1.05
CA HIS A 94 0.69 6.71 1.62
C HIS A 94 1.34 8.08 1.50
N LEU A 95 0.55 9.09 1.18
CA LEU A 95 1.00 10.49 1.08
C LEU A 95 0.79 11.25 2.38
N LYS A 96 0.18 10.62 3.38
CA LYS A 96 -0.13 11.21 4.68
C LYS A 96 0.15 10.23 5.80
N HIS A 97 0.64 10.77 6.93
CA HIS A 97 0.85 10.02 8.17
C HIS A 97 -0.43 9.32 8.63
N ALA A 98 -0.30 8.10 9.10
CA ALA A 98 -1.38 7.22 9.54
C ALA A 98 -2.46 7.01 8.45
N GLY A 99 -2.04 6.86 7.19
CA GLY A 99 -2.93 6.51 6.08
C GLY A 99 -3.42 5.07 6.19
N ASN A 100 -4.66 4.84 5.74
CA ASN A 100 -5.28 3.52 5.64
C ASN A 100 -5.77 3.25 4.22
N SER A 101 -5.59 2.02 3.78
CA SER A 101 -6.07 1.44 2.54
C SER A 101 -5.97 -0.09 2.62
N GLY A 102 -6.44 -0.79 1.60
CA GLY A 102 -6.38 -2.25 1.51
C GLY A 102 -6.46 -2.76 0.07
N VAL A 103 -6.02 -3.99 -0.11
CA VAL A 103 -6.26 -4.78 -1.31
C VAL A 103 -7.20 -5.91 -0.93
N PHE A 104 -8.43 -5.90 -1.48
CA PHE A 104 -9.38 -6.99 -1.26
C PHE A 104 -9.21 -8.06 -2.32
N LEU A 105 -9.06 -9.28 -1.88
CA LEU A 105 -9.10 -10.49 -2.69
C LEU A 105 -10.45 -11.15 -2.53
N TRP A 106 -11.01 -11.62 -3.65
CA TRP A 106 -12.27 -12.35 -3.66
C TRP A 106 -13.42 -11.61 -2.99
N ALA A 107 -13.47 -10.28 -3.18
CA ALA A 107 -14.60 -9.49 -2.69
C ALA A 107 -15.92 -10.07 -3.20
N MET A 108 -16.83 -10.37 -2.27
CA MET A 108 -18.08 -11.07 -2.54
C MET A 108 -18.98 -10.23 -3.44
N PRO A 109 -19.52 -10.78 -4.57
CA PRO A 109 -20.41 -10.04 -5.45
C PRO A 109 -21.59 -9.40 -4.71
N LYS A 110 -22.18 -10.12 -3.77
CA LYS A 110 -23.31 -9.61 -2.98
C LYS A 110 -22.94 -8.41 -2.11
N SER A 111 -21.73 -8.37 -1.59
CA SER A 111 -21.25 -7.20 -0.82
C SER A 111 -21.01 -6.00 -1.74
N ILE A 112 -20.51 -6.21 -2.96
CA ILE A 112 -20.37 -5.17 -3.97
C ILE A 112 -21.73 -4.59 -4.37
N GLU A 113 -22.73 -5.43 -4.67
CA GLU A 113 -24.11 -5.01 -4.94
C GLU A 113 -24.68 -4.14 -3.80
N ASN A 114 -24.41 -4.51 -2.55
CA ASN A 114 -24.83 -3.73 -1.40
C ASN A 114 -24.17 -2.35 -1.39
N LEU A 115 -22.86 -2.25 -1.68
CA LEU A 115 -22.15 -0.98 -1.76
C LEU A 115 -22.70 -0.10 -2.90
N GLU A 116 -22.98 -0.69 -4.06
CA GLU A 116 -23.61 -0.01 -5.21
C GLU A 116 -25.01 0.51 -4.87
N ALA A 117 -25.72 -0.19 -3.97
CA ALA A 117 -27.02 0.22 -3.43
C ALA A 117 -26.91 1.19 -2.23
N GLY A 118 -25.72 1.71 -1.93
CA GLY A 118 -25.47 2.64 -0.81
C GLY A 118 -25.52 1.98 0.58
N LYS A 119 -25.38 0.65 0.65
CA LYS A 119 -25.41 -0.12 1.91
C LYS A 119 -23.98 -0.55 2.29
N GLY A 120 -23.48 -0.01 3.39
CA GLY A 120 -22.11 -0.27 3.85
C GLY A 120 -21.08 0.65 3.23
N ARG A 121 -19.81 0.41 3.51
CA ARG A 121 -18.68 1.24 3.08
C ARG A 121 -17.62 0.44 2.34
N LEU A 122 -17.33 -0.77 2.78
CA LEU A 122 -16.28 -1.64 2.29
C LEU A 122 -16.82 -3.05 2.02
N PRO A 123 -16.19 -3.80 1.10
CA PRO A 123 -16.68 -5.13 0.73
C PRO A 123 -16.38 -6.19 1.80
N ALA A 124 -17.05 -7.33 1.67
CA ALA A 124 -16.69 -8.56 2.34
C ALA A 124 -15.75 -9.38 1.46
N GLY A 125 -14.64 -9.87 2.00
CA GLY A 125 -13.61 -10.64 1.28
C GLY A 125 -12.40 -10.92 2.14
N ILE A 126 -11.27 -11.23 1.51
CA ILE A 126 -9.98 -11.33 2.20
C ILE A 126 -9.21 -10.03 1.94
N GLU A 127 -8.87 -9.33 2.99
CA GLU A 127 -8.15 -8.07 2.92
C GLU A 127 -6.67 -8.27 3.21
N VAL A 128 -5.84 -7.70 2.35
CA VAL A 128 -4.42 -7.48 2.55
C VAL A 128 -4.24 -6.02 2.95
N GLN A 129 -3.85 -5.80 4.20
CA GLN A 129 -3.74 -4.47 4.80
C GLN A 129 -2.69 -3.62 4.11
N VAL A 130 -3.03 -2.37 3.82
CA VAL A 130 -2.14 -1.32 3.32
C VAL A 130 -2.19 -0.14 4.30
N LEU A 131 -1.37 -0.21 5.35
CA LEU A 131 -1.45 0.69 6.48
C LEU A 131 -0.12 1.41 6.70
N ASP A 132 -0.15 2.75 6.86
CA ASP A 132 1.05 3.51 7.21
C ASP A 132 1.47 3.25 8.66
N LEU A 133 2.78 3.25 8.91
CA LEU A 133 3.39 3.05 10.23
C LEU A 133 2.82 3.98 11.31
N GLY A 134 2.36 5.15 10.91
CA GLY A 134 1.74 6.14 11.79
C GLY A 134 0.51 5.63 12.53
N TYR A 135 -0.18 4.61 12.00
CA TYR A 135 -1.32 4.00 12.69
C TYR A 135 -0.90 3.35 14.01
N GLU A 136 0.16 2.53 13.98
CA GLU A 136 0.69 1.92 15.22
C GLU A 136 1.22 3.00 16.17
N THR A 137 1.94 3.99 15.64
CA THR A 137 2.48 5.09 16.45
C THR A 137 1.37 5.89 17.15
N ASN A 138 0.29 6.22 16.42
CA ASN A 138 -0.85 6.92 16.99
C ASN A 138 -1.59 6.07 18.03
N TRP A 139 -1.73 4.76 17.75
CA TRP A 139 -2.33 3.82 18.70
C TRP A 139 -1.52 3.78 20.00
N GLU A 140 -0.22 3.56 19.91
CA GLU A 140 0.67 3.49 21.08
C GLU A 140 0.67 4.79 21.88
N LYS A 141 0.73 5.93 21.18
CA LYS A 141 0.63 7.25 21.82
C LYS A 141 -0.71 7.44 22.53
N GLY A 142 -1.82 7.00 21.94
CA GLY A 142 -3.17 7.15 22.50
C GLY A 142 -3.51 6.16 23.59
N LYS A 143 -2.92 4.96 23.59
CA LYS A 143 -3.23 3.85 24.51
C LYS A 143 -2.14 3.59 25.56
N GLY A 144 -0.96 4.18 25.40
CA GLY A 144 0.20 3.93 26.28
C GLY A 144 0.81 2.53 26.11
N LYS A 145 0.41 1.77 25.10
CA LYS A 145 0.90 0.42 24.80
C LYS A 145 0.84 0.13 23.29
N PRO A 146 1.65 -0.80 22.77
CA PRO A 146 1.55 -1.26 21.39
C PRO A 146 0.16 -1.82 21.06
N SER A 147 -0.20 -1.83 19.79
CA SER A 147 -1.39 -2.56 19.34
C SER A 147 -1.24 -4.06 19.63
N ASP A 148 -2.31 -4.66 20.12
CA ASP A 148 -2.41 -6.08 20.39
C ASP A 148 -3.32 -6.81 19.37
N TRP A 149 -3.85 -6.10 18.35
CA TRP A 149 -4.81 -6.67 17.41
C TRP A 149 -4.56 -6.33 15.94
N PHE A 150 -3.67 -5.41 15.62
CA PHE A 150 -3.25 -5.08 14.23
C PHE A 150 -1.79 -4.66 14.18
N THR A 151 -1.19 -4.74 12.96
CA THR A 151 0.10 -4.16 12.62
C THR A 151 0.00 -3.33 11.35
N SER A 152 1.03 -2.55 11.06
CA SER A 152 1.17 -1.79 9.79
C SER A 152 2.12 -2.48 8.80
N HIS A 153 2.29 -3.79 8.89
CA HIS A 153 3.33 -4.49 8.15
C HIS A 153 2.82 -5.61 7.22
N GLY A 154 1.53 -5.55 6.87
CA GLY A 154 0.93 -6.49 5.92
C GLY A 154 0.12 -7.59 6.59
N ASP A 155 -0.78 -7.23 7.51
CA ASP A 155 -1.77 -8.16 8.02
C ASP A 155 -2.65 -8.68 6.88
N VAL A 156 -3.07 -9.94 6.96
CA VAL A 156 -4.06 -10.56 6.05
C VAL A 156 -5.21 -11.10 6.86
N PHE A 157 -6.45 -10.73 6.52
CA PHE A 157 -7.60 -11.09 7.33
C PHE A 157 -8.92 -11.11 6.55
N PRO A 158 -9.90 -11.91 6.99
CA PRO A 158 -11.24 -11.93 6.41
C PRO A 158 -12.09 -10.77 6.95
N THR A 159 -12.97 -10.23 6.10
CA THR A 159 -13.93 -9.18 6.43
C THR A 159 -15.36 -9.60 6.08
N GLY A 160 -16.34 -9.03 6.75
CA GLY A 160 -17.74 -9.08 6.35
C GLY A 160 -18.36 -10.47 6.16
N GLY A 161 -17.95 -11.47 6.92
CA GLY A 161 -18.43 -12.85 6.82
C GLY A 161 -17.57 -13.79 5.98
N ALA A 162 -16.52 -13.29 5.34
CA ALA A 162 -15.46 -14.13 4.79
C ALA A 162 -14.73 -14.91 5.90
N ARG A 163 -14.05 -15.98 5.55
CA ARG A 163 -13.32 -16.85 6.50
C ARG A 163 -11.95 -17.19 5.96
N MET A 164 -11.02 -17.37 6.88
CA MET A 164 -9.67 -17.77 6.59
C MET A 164 -9.04 -18.46 7.80
N LYS A 165 -8.21 -19.45 7.60
CA LYS A 165 -7.32 -20.01 8.61
C LYS A 165 -5.99 -19.27 8.53
N ALA A 166 -5.75 -18.38 9.48
CA ALA A 166 -4.54 -17.56 9.51
C ALA A 166 -3.27 -18.41 9.68
N PHE A 167 -2.19 -18.08 8.96
CA PHE A 167 -0.88 -18.73 9.15
C PHE A 167 -0.24 -18.33 10.48
N THR A 168 -0.39 -17.07 10.87
CA THR A 168 0.21 -16.53 12.09
C THR A 168 -0.86 -15.77 12.89
N PRO A 169 -1.75 -16.48 13.63
CA PRO A 169 -2.85 -15.86 14.36
C PRO A 169 -2.39 -15.09 15.61
N GLU A 170 -1.14 -15.30 16.03
CA GLU A 170 -0.49 -14.58 17.13
C GLU A 170 1.01 -14.52 16.86
N ILE A 171 1.64 -13.41 17.21
CA ILE A 171 3.09 -13.25 17.12
C ILE A 171 3.62 -12.35 18.23
N THR A 172 4.80 -12.68 18.76
CA THR A 172 5.54 -11.84 19.71
C THR A 172 6.69 -11.15 19.01
N TYR A 173 6.66 -9.82 19.01
CA TYR A 173 7.75 -8.99 18.51
C TYR A 173 8.70 -8.58 19.64
N THR A 174 9.98 -8.49 19.30
CA THR A 174 11.01 -7.94 20.21
C THR A 174 11.40 -6.55 19.72
N ARG A 175 11.35 -5.55 20.59
CA ARG A 175 11.79 -4.18 20.33
C ARG A 175 13.31 -4.06 20.37
N LYS A 176 13.82 -2.93 19.90
CA LYS A 176 15.27 -2.64 19.94
C LYS A 176 15.84 -2.61 21.36
N ASP A 177 15.03 -2.26 22.35
CA ASP A 177 15.39 -2.24 23.78
C ASP A 177 15.29 -3.62 24.46
N GLY A 178 14.94 -4.67 23.69
CA GLY A 178 14.76 -6.03 24.17
C GLY A 178 13.38 -6.33 24.78
N SER A 179 12.54 -5.33 24.98
CA SER A 179 11.16 -5.56 25.44
C SER A 179 10.34 -6.30 24.40
N LYS A 180 9.33 -7.06 24.85
CA LYS A 180 8.49 -7.88 23.99
C LYS A 180 7.03 -7.46 24.11
N TYR A 181 6.29 -7.60 23.01
CA TYR A 181 4.84 -7.45 22.99
C TYR A 181 4.22 -8.44 22.01
N THR A 182 3.03 -8.91 22.33
CA THR A 182 2.31 -9.91 21.53
C THR A 182 1.14 -9.25 20.83
N VAL A 183 0.96 -9.61 19.57
CA VAL A 183 -0.15 -9.17 18.71
C VAL A 183 -0.97 -10.40 18.34
N GLY A 184 -2.29 -10.25 18.40
CA GLY A 184 -3.23 -11.31 18.09
C GLY A 184 -3.60 -12.18 19.28
N LYS A 185 -4.39 -13.21 18.98
CA LYS A 185 -4.85 -14.23 19.93
C LYS A 185 -4.80 -15.59 19.22
N PRO A 186 -4.46 -16.66 19.91
CA PRO A 186 -4.53 -18.00 19.36
C PRO A 186 -5.93 -18.24 18.74
N LYS A 187 -5.96 -18.90 17.59
CA LYS A 187 -7.19 -19.16 16.81
C LYS A 187 -7.90 -17.92 16.24
N ASN A 188 -7.25 -16.76 16.21
CA ASN A 188 -7.74 -15.61 15.47
C ASN A 188 -7.74 -15.89 13.95
N SER A 189 -8.62 -15.21 13.22
CA SER A 189 -8.67 -15.29 11.76
C SER A 189 -7.74 -14.28 11.04
N ARG A 190 -7.10 -13.35 11.75
CA ARG A 190 -6.11 -12.40 11.22
C ARG A 190 -4.72 -13.04 11.28
N SER A 191 -3.98 -12.99 10.15
CA SER A 191 -2.58 -13.36 10.08
C SER A 191 -1.70 -12.14 10.22
N PHE A 192 -0.73 -12.19 11.12
CA PHE A 192 0.21 -11.12 11.38
C PHE A 192 1.55 -11.37 10.68
N PRO A 193 2.25 -10.31 10.22
CA PRO A 193 3.53 -10.45 9.54
C PRO A 193 4.62 -10.95 10.48
N THR A 194 5.40 -11.93 10.01
CA THR A 194 6.56 -12.48 10.74
C THR A 194 7.72 -11.50 10.84
N GLN A 195 7.74 -10.47 9.99
CA GLN A 195 8.74 -9.41 9.97
C GLN A 195 8.09 -8.05 9.73
N ARG A 196 8.67 -7.01 10.29
CA ARG A 196 8.22 -5.62 10.22
C ARG A 196 9.01 -4.88 9.13
N LEU A 197 8.55 -4.94 7.90
CA LEU A 197 9.31 -4.53 6.71
C LEU A 197 8.73 -3.31 5.96
N THR A 198 7.52 -2.86 6.29
CA THR A 198 6.87 -1.75 5.61
C THR A 198 7.61 -0.44 5.85
N ASN A 199 7.81 0.33 4.79
CA ASN A 199 8.32 1.69 4.83
C ASN A 199 7.20 2.67 5.18
N GLY A 200 7.55 3.78 5.84
CA GLY A 200 6.59 4.82 6.23
C GLY A 200 6.17 5.74 5.08
N VAL A 201 5.38 6.76 5.43
CA VAL A 201 4.79 7.74 4.53
C VAL A 201 5.78 8.30 3.50
N GLY A 202 5.31 8.45 2.27
CA GLY A 202 6.09 8.95 1.13
C GLY A 202 7.06 7.95 0.50
N LYS A 203 7.22 6.78 1.09
CA LYS A 203 8.13 5.74 0.59
C LYS A 203 7.35 4.59 -0.01
N TRP A 204 7.81 4.10 -1.16
CA TRP A 204 7.21 2.96 -1.82
C TRP A 204 7.40 1.68 -1.02
N ASN A 205 6.37 0.84 -1.05
CA ASN A 205 6.36 -0.53 -0.57
C ASN A 205 5.97 -1.44 -1.73
N HIS A 206 6.60 -2.59 -1.82
CA HIS A 206 6.32 -3.60 -2.82
C HIS A 206 5.57 -4.77 -2.17
N TYR A 207 4.37 -5.04 -2.67
CA TYR A 207 3.62 -6.25 -2.36
C TYR A 207 3.62 -7.21 -3.55
N TYR A 208 3.92 -8.46 -3.28
CA TYR A 208 3.57 -9.58 -4.13
C TYR A 208 2.56 -10.44 -3.36
N ILE A 209 1.42 -10.69 -3.98
CA ILE A 209 0.31 -11.44 -3.40
C ILE A 209 0.04 -12.64 -4.28
N ARG A 210 0.06 -13.82 -3.70
CA ARG A 210 -0.31 -15.06 -4.36
C ARG A 210 -1.62 -15.55 -3.76
N ALA A 211 -2.70 -15.56 -4.56
CA ALA A 211 -4.04 -15.98 -4.16
C ALA A 211 -4.50 -17.12 -5.08
N ILE A 212 -4.24 -18.36 -4.67
CA ILE A 212 -4.43 -19.56 -5.49
C ILE A 212 -5.11 -20.65 -4.66
N ASN A 213 -6.17 -21.25 -5.21
CA ASN A 213 -6.89 -22.38 -4.60
C ASN A 213 -7.35 -22.09 -3.14
N GLY A 214 -7.78 -20.87 -2.85
CA GLY A 214 -8.23 -20.48 -1.52
C GLY A 214 -7.11 -20.30 -0.49
N GLU A 215 -5.87 -20.20 -0.93
CA GLU A 215 -4.72 -19.82 -0.12
C GLU A 215 -4.23 -18.43 -0.53
N VAL A 216 -3.95 -17.57 0.43
CA VAL A 216 -3.34 -16.25 0.25
C VAL A 216 -1.99 -16.23 0.92
N ARG A 217 -0.97 -15.75 0.21
CA ARG A 217 0.36 -15.44 0.74
C ARG A 217 0.77 -14.04 0.34
N LEU A 218 1.39 -13.32 1.27
CA LEU A 218 1.86 -11.95 1.08
C LEU A 218 3.37 -11.85 1.29
N TRP A 219 4.05 -11.27 0.31
CA TRP A 219 5.44 -10.79 0.41
C TRP A 219 5.44 -9.28 0.52
N VAL A 220 6.12 -8.77 1.52
CA VAL A 220 6.36 -7.34 1.74
C VAL A 220 7.83 -7.05 1.54
N ASN A 221 8.14 -6.16 0.59
CA ASN A 221 9.50 -5.75 0.29
C ASN A 221 10.47 -6.94 0.12
N GLY A 222 10.00 -7.97 -0.60
CA GLY A 222 10.78 -9.14 -1.00
C GLY A 222 10.77 -10.32 -0.02
N VAL A 223 10.03 -10.24 1.09
CA VAL A 223 9.98 -11.31 2.10
C VAL A 223 8.54 -11.74 2.35
N GLU A 224 8.27 -13.04 2.36
CA GLU A 224 6.98 -13.60 2.77
C GLU A 224 6.75 -13.34 4.25
N VAL A 225 5.61 -12.75 4.60
CA VAL A 225 5.36 -12.32 5.98
C VAL A 225 4.05 -12.84 6.57
N SER A 226 3.01 -13.02 5.78
CA SER A 226 1.66 -13.34 6.28
C SER A 226 0.83 -14.07 5.23
N GLY A 227 -0.33 -14.53 5.62
CA GLY A 227 -1.26 -15.21 4.73
C GLY A 227 -2.21 -16.15 5.46
N GLY A 228 -2.95 -16.96 4.71
CA GLY A 228 -3.86 -17.94 5.26
C GLY A 228 -4.40 -18.91 4.23
N SER A 229 -4.97 -19.99 4.70
CA SER A 229 -5.61 -21.03 3.89
C SER A 229 -7.08 -21.14 4.19
N ASP A 230 -7.75 -22.04 3.48
CA ASP A 230 -9.18 -22.32 3.63
C ASP A 230 -10.05 -21.05 3.47
N CYS A 231 -9.59 -20.11 2.64
CA CYS A 231 -10.31 -18.87 2.38
C CYS A 231 -11.67 -19.14 1.74
N LYS A 232 -12.68 -18.48 2.27
CA LYS A 232 -14.06 -18.48 1.73
C LYS A 232 -14.61 -17.07 1.77
N PRO A 233 -14.94 -16.48 0.61
CA PRO A 233 -14.85 -17.08 -0.74
C PRO A 233 -13.40 -17.24 -1.23
N ALA A 234 -13.24 -18.05 -2.30
CA ALA A 234 -12.01 -18.20 -3.07
C ALA A 234 -12.22 -17.81 -4.54
N THR A 235 -13.23 -17.00 -4.79
CA THR A 235 -13.58 -16.38 -6.07
C THR A 235 -14.36 -15.10 -5.77
N GLY A 236 -14.06 -14.02 -6.50
CA GLY A 236 -14.68 -12.72 -6.32
C GLY A 236 -13.87 -11.62 -6.99
N TYR A 237 -14.17 -10.38 -6.67
CA TYR A 237 -13.47 -9.25 -7.26
C TYR A 237 -12.17 -8.93 -6.53
N LEU A 238 -11.17 -8.46 -7.28
CA LEU A 238 -10.03 -7.74 -6.74
C LEU A 238 -10.46 -6.28 -6.56
N CYS A 239 -10.23 -5.70 -5.37
CA CYS A 239 -10.54 -4.30 -5.13
C CYS A 239 -9.33 -3.56 -4.53
N LEU A 240 -9.23 -2.26 -4.85
CA LEU A 240 -8.38 -1.31 -4.15
C LEU A 240 -9.26 -0.38 -3.32
N GLU A 241 -8.81 -0.06 -2.11
CA GLU A 241 -9.58 0.65 -1.12
C GLU A 241 -9.23 2.14 -1.05
N SER A 242 -10.26 2.98 -0.95
CA SER A 242 -10.20 4.39 -0.55
C SER A 242 -10.64 4.49 0.90
N GLU A 243 -9.73 4.80 1.85
CA GLU A 243 -10.09 4.83 3.28
C GLU A 243 -9.49 6.01 4.05
N GLY A 244 -9.94 7.20 3.70
CA GLY A 244 -9.74 8.41 4.50
C GLY A 244 -8.40 9.14 4.28
N SER A 245 -7.47 8.57 3.52
CA SER A 245 -6.14 9.16 3.30
C SER A 245 -5.68 9.03 1.86
N PRO A 246 -4.99 10.05 1.31
CA PRO A 246 -4.44 9.96 -0.04
C PRO A 246 -3.33 8.90 -0.11
N ILE A 247 -3.41 8.09 -1.16
CA ILE A 247 -2.48 7.00 -1.44
C ILE A 247 -2.21 6.91 -2.94
N GLU A 248 -1.05 6.42 -3.28
CA GLU A 248 -0.65 6.11 -4.66
C GLU A 248 -0.30 4.63 -4.78
N PHE A 249 -0.67 4.07 -5.94
CA PHE A 249 -0.30 2.73 -6.39
C PHE A 249 0.40 2.81 -7.74
N LYS A 250 1.32 1.89 -8.00
CA LYS A 250 1.96 1.71 -9.30
C LYS A 250 2.33 0.24 -9.53
N ASP A 251 2.71 -0.08 -10.75
CA ASP A 251 3.15 -1.43 -11.15
C ASP A 251 2.13 -2.53 -10.78
N LEU A 252 0.85 -2.18 -10.97
CA LEU A 252 -0.26 -3.08 -10.71
C LEU A 252 -0.52 -3.99 -11.91
#